data_43f7730d54d889aa7f84b30d20f34ade
#
_entry.id   43f7730d54d889aa7f84b30d20f34ade
#
_cell.length_a   1.000
_cell.length_b   1.000
_cell.length_c   1.000
_cell.angle_alpha   90.00
_cell.angle_beta   90.00
_cell.angle_gamma   90.00
#
_symmetry.space_group_name_H-M   'P 1'
#
loop_
_entity.id
_entity.type
_entity.pdbx_description
1 polymer ?
#
loop_
_entity_poly.entity_id
_entity_poly.type
_entity_poly.pdbx_seq_one_letter_code
_entity_poly.pdbx_strand_id
1 'polypeptide(L)'
;MLRRHLEAVYAEHIEFSDPIHRVTGLDEMERYFEGLYENITYIEFNFHNALVNCDEGAVHWTMIYRHPRLKGGKKDIRVEGVSLLRWRDGKITRHQDIFDAGSLLYEHLPILGSVIRKLKERMA
;
A
#
# COMPACT_ATOMS: atom_id res chain seq x y z
N MET A 1 -0.09 1.53 -17.82
CA MET A 1 0.98 0.72 -17.18
C MET A 1 0.55 0.16 -15.87
N LEU A 2 0.26 1.02 -14.89
CA LEU A 2 -0.24 0.54 -13.59
C LEU A 2 -1.52 -0.27 -13.74
N ARG A 3 -2.49 0.22 -14.50
CA ARG A 3 -3.76 -0.48 -14.71
C ARG A 3 -3.56 -1.90 -15.23
N ARG A 4 -2.67 -2.07 -16.17
CA ARG A 4 -2.40 -3.38 -16.76
C ARG A 4 -1.85 -4.36 -15.72
N HIS A 5 -0.97 -3.90 -14.84
CA HIS A 5 -0.45 -4.73 -13.76
C HIS A 5 -1.54 -5.09 -12.76
N LEU A 6 -2.40 -4.14 -12.43
CA LEU A 6 -3.51 -4.40 -11.51
C LEU A 6 -4.48 -5.42 -12.09
N GLU A 7 -4.83 -5.29 -13.36
CA GLU A 7 -5.73 -6.23 -14.04
C GLU A 7 -5.17 -7.65 -14.09
N ALA A 8 -3.86 -7.78 -14.19
CA ALA A 8 -3.21 -9.10 -14.24
C ALA A 8 -3.31 -9.84 -12.90
N VAL A 9 -3.36 -9.11 -11.79
CA VAL A 9 -3.28 -9.68 -10.45
C VAL A 9 -4.61 -9.66 -9.71
N TYR A 10 -5.38 -8.58 -9.85
CA TYR A 10 -6.57 -8.31 -9.05
C TYR A 10 -7.85 -8.49 -9.85
N ALA A 11 -8.88 -8.97 -9.17
CA ALA A 11 -10.23 -9.06 -9.75
C ALA A 11 -10.80 -7.65 -9.94
N GLU A 12 -11.73 -7.52 -10.89
CA GLU A 12 -12.34 -6.23 -11.21
C GLU A 12 -13.03 -5.60 -9.99
N HIS A 13 -13.62 -6.41 -9.13
CA HIS A 13 -14.32 -5.97 -7.92
C HIS A 13 -13.48 -6.11 -6.66
N ILE A 14 -12.16 -6.01 -6.78
CA ILE A 14 -11.23 -6.10 -5.66
C ILE A 14 -11.64 -5.21 -4.48
N GLU A 15 -11.50 -5.74 -3.28
CA GLU A 15 -11.62 -4.97 -2.05
C GLU A 15 -10.22 -4.82 -1.46
N PHE A 16 -9.72 -3.61 -1.47
CA PHE A 16 -8.41 -3.28 -0.90
C PHE A 16 -8.58 -2.39 0.32
N SER A 17 -7.81 -2.67 1.36
CA SER A 17 -7.77 -1.80 2.55
C SER A 17 -6.37 -1.77 3.14
N ASP A 18 -6.07 -0.65 3.80
CA ASP A 18 -4.91 -0.51 4.65
C ASP A 18 -5.34 0.30 5.90
N PRO A 19 -4.44 0.62 6.84
CA PRO A 19 -4.84 1.34 8.04
C PRO A 19 -5.40 2.74 7.81
N ILE A 20 -5.19 3.30 6.63
CA ILE A 20 -5.57 4.68 6.30
C ILE A 20 -6.87 4.72 5.52
N HIS A 21 -7.09 3.76 4.61
CA HIS A 21 -8.19 3.86 3.66
C HIS A 21 -8.67 2.50 3.16
N ARG A 22 -9.86 2.51 2.56
CA ARG A 22 -10.46 1.34 1.91
C ARG A 22 -10.96 1.73 0.53
N VAL A 23 -10.66 0.91 -0.47
CA VAL A 23 -11.12 1.13 -1.85
C VAL A 23 -11.74 -0.14 -2.39
N THR A 24 -12.69 0.01 -3.31
CA THR A 24 -13.37 -1.10 -3.96
C THR A 24 -13.31 -0.90 -5.47
N GLY A 25 -12.89 -1.95 -6.16
CA GLY A 25 -12.81 -1.96 -7.61
C GLY A 25 -11.48 -1.44 -8.13
N LEU A 26 -11.16 -1.85 -9.37
CA LEU A 26 -9.89 -1.51 -10.00
C LEU A 26 -9.72 -0.01 -10.24
N ASP A 27 -10.80 0.70 -10.57
CA ASP A 27 -10.71 2.14 -10.84
C ASP A 27 -10.28 2.91 -9.59
N GLU A 28 -10.92 2.63 -8.46
CA GLU A 28 -10.55 3.27 -7.18
C GLU A 28 -9.15 2.86 -6.75
N MET A 29 -8.81 1.59 -6.93
CA MET A 29 -7.50 1.07 -6.55
C MET A 29 -6.38 1.74 -7.35
N GLU A 30 -6.59 1.93 -8.64
CA GLU A 30 -5.63 2.60 -9.50
C GLU A 30 -5.40 4.04 -9.05
N ARG A 31 -6.49 4.78 -8.80
CA ARG A 31 -6.38 6.16 -8.30
C ARG A 31 -5.67 6.23 -6.96
N TYR A 32 -5.97 5.29 -6.08
CA TYR A 32 -5.34 5.23 -4.76
C TYR A 32 -3.83 5.04 -4.88
N PHE A 33 -3.39 4.08 -5.67
CA PHE A 33 -1.96 3.82 -5.83
C PHE A 33 -1.23 4.93 -6.58
N GLU A 34 -1.87 5.52 -7.59
CA GLU A 34 -1.29 6.68 -8.25
C GLU A 34 -1.03 7.83 -7.28
N GLY A 35 -2.01 8.09 -6.40
CA GLY A 35 -1.86 9.11 -5.37
C GLY A 35 -0.77 8.80 -4.37
N LEU A 36 -0.66 7.54 -3.93
CA LEU A 36 0.36 7.13 -2.97
C LEU A 36 1.77 7.28 -3.55
N TYR A 37 1.97 6.92 -4.81
CA TYR A 37 3.30 6.87 -5.40
C TYR A 37 3.73 8.16 -6.08
N GLU A 38 2.86 9.14 -6.16
CA GLU A 38 3.11 10.37 -6.90
C GLU A 38 4.38 11.10 -6.49
N ASN A 39 4.67 11.15 -5.20
CA ASN A 39 5.84 11.87 -4.69
C ASN A 39 6.94 10.96 -4.14
N ILE A 40 6.79 9.65 -4.31
CA ILE A 40 7.78 8.72 -3.83
C ILE A 40 8.94 8.66 -4.84
N THR A 41 10.15 8.92 -4.38
CA THR A 41 11.35 8.92 -5.24
C THR A 41 12.05 7.58 -5.26
N TYR A 42 11.76 6.72 -4.29
CA TYR A 42 12.33 5.38 -4.19
C TYR A 42 11.39 4.49 -3.38
N ILE A 43 11.20 3.26 -3.82
CA ILE A 43 10.45 2.26 -3.08
C ILE A 43 10.99 0.86 -3.36
N GLU A 44 11.09 0.07 -2.29
CA GLU A 44 11.59 -1.30 -2.37
C GLU A 44 10.79 -2.14 -1.37
N PHE A 45 10.44 -3.37 -1.78
CA PHE A 45 9.80 -4.33 -0.88
C PHE A 45 10.69 -5.54 -0.70
N ASN A 46 10.90 -5.94 0.54
CA ASN A 46 11.56 -7.18 0.88
C ASN A 46 10.54 -8.14 1.47
N PHE A 47 10.30 -9.25 0.80
CA PHE A 47 9.33 -10.24 1.24
C PHE A 47 10.05 -11.31 2.08
N HIS A 48 9.56 -11.52 3.30
CA HIS A 48 10.21 -12.41 4.26
C HIS A 48 9.59 -13.80 4.30
N ASN A 49 8.28 -13.87 4.52
CA ASN A 49 7.54 -15.10 4.67
C ASN A 49 6.20 -15.01 3.98
N ALA A 50 5.72 -16.16 3.53
CA ALA A 50 4.37 -16.28 3.02
C ALA A 50 3.75 -17.57 3.53
N LEU A 51 2.50 -17.49 3.97
CA LEU A 51 1.68 -18.63 4.34
C LEU A 51 0.52 -18.68 3.38
N VAL A 52 0.33 -19.80 2.72
CA VAL A 52 -0.64 -19.92 1.63
C VAL A 52 -1.44 -21.19 1.78
N ASN A 53 -2.76 -21.10 1.58
CA ASN A 53 -3.61 -22.28 1.39
C ASN A 53 -4.37 -22.14 0.07
N CYS A 54 -5.48 -22.88 -0.11
CA CYS A 54 -6.16 -22.95 -1.41
C CYS A 54 -6.65 -21.61 -1.94
N ASP A 55 -7.16 -20.74 -1.07
CA ASP A 55 -7.85 -19.52 -1.48
C ASP A 55 -7.47 -18.28 -0.69
N GLU A 56 -6.50 -18.38 0.21
CA GLU A 56 -6.04 -17.24 0.98
C GLU A 56 -4.58 -17.36 1.39
N GLY A 57 -3.99 -16.25 1.75
CA GLY A 57 -2.60 -16.22 2.17
C GLY A 57 -2.25 -14.98 2.94
N ALA A 58 -1.09 -15.02 3.56
CA ALA A 58 -0.51 -13.90 4.28
C ALA A 58 0.95 -13.75 3.90
N VAL A 59 1.38 -12.52 3.66
CA VAL A 59 2.76 -12.22 3.27
C VAL A 59 3.33 -11.17 4.22
N HIS A 60 4.44 -11.52 4.86
CA HIS A 60 5.17 -10.58 5.72
C HIS A 60 6.24 -9.88 4.89
N TRP A 61 6.27 -8.55 4.95
CA TRP A 61 7.17 -7.74 4.14
C TRP A 61 7.72 -6.55 4.91
N THR A 62 8.81 -6.00 4.39
CA THR A 62 9.35 -4.70 4.80
C THR A 62 9.36 -3.81 3.57
N MET A 63 8.80 -2.63 3.71
CA MET A 63 8.83 -1.60 2.68
C MET A 63 9.86 -0.55 3.07
N ILE A 64 10.70 -0.18 2.12
CA ILE A 64 11.67 0.89 2.29
C ILE A 64 11.37 1.93 1.21
N TYR A 65 11.19 3.19 1.61
CA TYR A 65 10.86 4.22 0.64
C TYR A 65 11.46 5.56 1.02
N ARG A 66 11.48 6.48 0.05
CA ARG A 66 11.92 7.87 0.24
C ARG A 66 10.83 8.80 -0.27
N HIS A 67 10.63 9.88 0.47
CA HIS A 67 9.67 10.90 0.12
C HIS A 67 10.31 12.27 0.35
N PRO A 68 10.15 13.23 -0.58
CA PRO A 68 10.83 14.55 -0.48
C PRO A 68 10.53 15.30 0.81
N ARG A 69 9.36 15.10 1.39
CA ARG A 69 8.95 15.80 2.61
C ARG A 69 9.38 15.09 3.88
N LEU A 70 10.02 13.93 3.75
CA LEU A 70 10.45 13.14 4.90
C LEU A 70 11.98 13.13 4.95
N LYS A 71 12.53 13.65 6.05
CA LYS A 71 13.98 13.67 6.27
C LYS A 71 14.75 14.25 5.08
N GLY A 72 14.14 15.28 4.44
CA GLY A 72 14.74 15.92 3.27
C GLY A 72 14.82 15.03 2.04
N GLY A 73 14.09 13.96 2.01
CA GLY A 73 14.08 13.02 0.87
C GLY A 73 15.35 12.18 0.75
N LYS A 74 16.24 12.24 1.72
CA LYS A 74 17.57 11.63 1.62
C LYS A 74 17.72 10.35 2.42
N LYS A 75 16.79 10.08 3.34
CA LYS A 75 16.86 8.90 4.19
C LYS A 75 15.74 7.94 3.90
N ASP A 76 16.06 6.66 4.05
CA ASP A 76 15.08 5.59 3.88
C ASP A 76 14.12 5.56 5.05
N ILE A 77 12.84 5.42 4.74
CA ILE A 77 11.79 5.17 5.72
C ILE A 77 11.45 3.69 5.64
N ARG A 78 11.48 3.01 6.77
CA ARG A 78 11.27 1.57 6.83
C ARG A 78 9.95 1.26 7.54
N VAL A 79 9.10 0.46 6.89
CA VAL A 79 7.81 0.05 7.44
C VAL A 79 7.66 -1.46 7.29
N GLU A 80 7.33 -2.14 8.39
CA GLU A 80 7.00 -3.55 8.35
C GLU A 80 5.50 -3.74 8.29
N GLY A 81 5.06 -4.74 7.53
CA GLY A 81 3.66 -5.02 7.41
C GLY A 81 3.37 -6.44 6.97
N VAL A 82 2.08 -6.74 6.95
CA VAL A 82 1.56 -8.02 6.51
C VAL A 82 0.41 -7.75 5.55
N SER A 83 0.41 -8.45 4.41
CA SER A 83 -0.72 -8.43 3.50
C SER A 83 -1.53 -9.70 3.69
N LEU A 84 -2.82 -9.55 3.92
CA LEU A 84 -3.77 -10.65 3.95
C LEU A 84 -4.50 -10.66 2.61
N LEU A 85 -4.45 -11.80 1.93
CA LEU A 85 -4.93 -11.93 0.56
C LEU A 85 -5.98 -13.03 0.45
N ARG A 86 -6.98 -12.80 -0.39
CA ARG A 86 -7.91 -13.83 -0.85
C ARG A 86 -7.94 -13.79 -2.37
N TRP A 87 -8.05 -14.96 -2.97
CA TRP A 87 -8.14 -15.05 -4.43
C TRP A 87 -9.21 -16.03 -4.85
N ARG A 88 -9.66 -15.86 -6.08
CA ARG A 88 -10.64 -16.71 -6.71
C ARG A 88 -10.39 -16.67 -8.21
N ASP A 89 -10.40 -17.83 -8.83
CA ASP A 89 -10.20 -17.96 -10.28
C ASP A 89 -8.92 -17.26 -10.77
N GLY A 90 -7.86 -17.36 -9.97
CA GLY A 90 -6.56 -16.79 -10.34
C GLY A 90 -6.39 -15.32 -10.12
N LYS A 91 -7.37 -14.65 -9.52
CA LYS A 91 -7.31 -13.21 -9.25
C LYS A 91 -7.53 -12.92 -7.77
N ILE A 92 -6.83 -11.92 -7.26
CA ILE A 92 -7.00 -11.49 -5.87
C ILE A 92 -8.30 -10.70 -5.77
N THR A 93 -9.19 -11.15 -4.87
CA THR A 93 -10.48 -10.51 -4.62
C THR A 93 -10.49 -9.64 -3.38
N ARG A 94 -9.55 -9.87 -2.47
CA ARG A 94 -9.41 -9.09 -1.25
C ARG A 94 -7.94 -8.97 -0.90
N HIS A 95 -7.53 -7.75 -0.56
CA HIS A 95 -6.16 -7.45 -0.16
C HIS A 95 -6.23 -6.46 1.00
N GLN A 96 -5.77 -6.89 2.17
CA GLN A 96 -5.72 -6.04 3.35
C GLN A 96 -4.27 -5.90 3.80
N ASP A 97 -3.75 -4.68 3.80
CA ASP A 97 -2.42 -4.39 4.33
C ASP A 97 -2.55 -3.95 5.78
N ILE A 98 -1.73 -4.55 6.63
CA ILE A 98 -1.69 -4.24 8.05
C ILE A 98 -0.28 -3.75 8.37
N PHE A 99 -0.18 -2.50 8.80
CA PHE A 99 1.08 -1.90 9.23
C PHE A 99 0.78 -0.75 10.19
N ASP A 100 1.80 -0.29 10.90
CA ASP A 100 1.65 0.83 11.82
C ASP A 100 1.67 2.15 11.03
N ALA A 101 0.49 2.75 10.85
CA ALA A 101 0.37 4.02 10.13
C ALA A 101 1.09 5.15 10.88
N GLY A 102 1.18 5.06 12.20
CA GLY A 102 1.95 5.99 13.01
C GLY A 102 3.43 5.91 12.68
N SER A 103 3.96 4.70 12.59
CA SER A 103 5.34 4.48 12.20
C SER A 103 5.61 5.04 10.79
N LEU A 104 4.66 4.85 9.88
CA LEU A 104 4.78 5.35 8.51
C LEU A 104 4.82 6.88 8.45
N LEU A 105 3.98 7.54 9.24
CA LEU A 105 3.73 8.97 9.13
C LEU A 105 4.20 9.77 10.35
N TYR A 106 3.94 9.28 11.56
CA TYR A 106 4.15 10.06 12.78
C TYR A 106 5.58 10.09 13.28
N GLU A 107 6.30 8.99 13.13
CA GLU A 107 7.67 8.91 13.63
C GLU A 107 8.65 9.75 12.83
N HIS A 108 8.31 10.04 11.57
CA HIS A 108 9.23 10.68 10.64
C HIS A 108 8.81 12.07 10.20
N LEU A 109 7.63 12.54 10.67
CA LEU A 109 7.08 13.81 10.23
C LEU A 109 6.57 14.67 11.37
N PRO A 110 7.22 15.83 11.62
CA PRO A 110 6.63 16.82 12.51
C PRO A 110 5.36 17.46 11.91
N ILE A 111 5.17 17.37 10.59
CA ILE A 111 4.04 17.97 9.88
C ILE A 111 3.03 16.91 9.44
N LEU A 112 2.88 15.91 10.23
CA LEU A 112 2.08 14.74 9.96
C LEU A 112 0.64 15.04 9.51
N GLY A 113 -0.02 15.97 10.17
CA GLY A 113 -1.40 16.29 9.88
C GLY A 113 -1.64 16.70 8.44
N SER A 114 -0.73 17.49 7.85
CA SER A 114 -0.88 17.92 6.46
C SER A 114 -0.63 16.80 5.47
N VAL A 115 0.30 15.90 5.76
CA VAL A 115 0.56 14.75 4.88
C VAL A 115 -0.59 13.76 4.90
N ILE A 116 -1.09 13.43 6.09
CA ILE A 116 -2.25 12.52 6.21
C ILE A 116 -3.45 13.11 5.50
N ARG A 117 -3.70 14.40 5.69
CA ARG A 117 -4.82 15.08 5.07
C ARG A 117 -4.73 15.03 3.56
N LYS A 118 -3.54 15.28 3.03
CA LYS A 118 -3.30 15.21 1.58
C LYS A 118 -3.51 13.81 1.03
N LEU A 119 -3.03 12.79 1.72
CA LEU A 119 -3.26 11.39 1.33
C LEU A 119 -4.75 11.07 1.34
N LYS A 120 -5.47 11.48 2.39
CA LYS A 120 -6.91 11.22 2.49
C LYS A 120 -7.70 11.92 1.39
N GLU A 121 -7.33 13.13 1.03
CA GLU A 121 -7.98 13.85 -0.05
C GLU A 121 -7.84 13.12 -1.37
N ARG A 122 -6.69 12.51 -1.63
CA ARG A 122 -6.46 11.73 -2.85
C ARG A 122 -7.19 10.40 -2.86
N MET A 123 -7.47 9.86 -1.70
CA MET A 123 -8.15 8.58 -1.54
C MET A 123 -9.67 8.72 -1.53
N ALA A 124 -10.17 9.91 -1.29
CA ALA A 124 -11.60 10.15 -1.14
C ALA A 124 -12.36 10.11 -2.48
#